data_3b61326c12e2c6d64985527cecf6c1ea
#
_entry.id   3b61326c12e2c6d64985527cecf6c1ea
#
_cell.length_a   1.000
_cell.length_b   1.000
_cell.length_c   1.000
_cell.angle_alpha   90.00
_cell.angle_beta   90.00
_cell.angle_gamma   90.00
#
_symmetry.space_group_name_H-M   'P 1'
#
loop_
_entity.id
_entity.type
_entity.pdbx_description
1 polymer ?
#
loop_
_entity_poly.entity_id
_entity_poly.type
_entity_poly.pdbx_seq_one_letter_code
_entity_poly.pdbx_strand_id
1 'polypeptide(L)'
;LLVNVFLSVLIFTSAIWGFTAFLTQRGTSTQSNVIFSLNRGPISVDYNFKDTFSHEKTFSLTVPEIDASKYQAIEFSIRGKEEGTPGVVKIVIANDKNEMASYYVQGVNLKWQDVNIPLSEFKQITDWSSLTDISFILEVWNVDNKKGIILIEDVRFSGVYDVRASKV
;
A
#
# COMPACT_ATOMS: atom_id res chain seq x y z
N LEU A 1 46.35 28.45 -24.20
CA LEU A 1 45.57 28.92 -23.07
C LEU A 1 44.08 29.10 -23.42
N LEU A 2 43.74 29.84 -24.48
CA LEU A 2 42.35 30.11 -24.94
C LEU A 2 41.54 28.84 -25.25
N VAL A 3 42.16 27.84 -25.90
CA VAL A 3 41.48 26.57 -26.28
C VAL A 3 41.07 25.79 -25.00
N ASN A 4 41.93 25.74 -23.99
CA ASN A 4 41.61 25.02 -22.76
C ASN A 4 40.51 25.70 -21.95
N VAL A 5 40.45 27.03 -21.95
CA VAL A 5 39.37 27.79 -21.33
C VAL A 5 38.03 27.52 -22.04
N PHE A 6 38.04 27.54 -23.37
CA PHE A 6 36.84 27.24 -24.19
C PHE A 6 36.34 25.82 -23.94
N LEU A 7 37.23 24.83 -23.89
CA LEU A 7 36.88 23.43 -23.64
C LEU A 7 36.28 23.25 -22.26
N SER A 8 36.85 23.91 -21.22
CA SER A 8 36.32 23.85 -19.87
C SER A 8 34.94 24.45 -19.76
N VAL A 9 34.66 25.58 -20.38
CA VAL A 9 33.35 26.21 -20.42
C VAL A 9 32.33 25.30 -21.10
N LEU A 10 32.71 24.64 -22.20
CA LEU A 10 31.83 23.74 -22.94
C LEU A 10 31.46 22.49 -22.14
N ILE A 11 32.39 21.93 -21.37
CA ILE A 11 32.15 20.79 -20.46
C ILE A 11 31.23 21.23 -19.32
N PHE A 12 31.47 22.38 -18.71
CA PHE A 12 30.63 22.88 -17.61
C PHE A 12 29.19 23.16 -18.07
N THR A 13 29.00 23.80 -19.21
CA THR A 13 27.67 24.08 -19.74
C THR A 13 26.93 22.80 -20.12
N SER A 14 27.59 21.80 -20.74
CA SER A 14 26.98 20.52 -21.05
C SER A 14 26.60 19.72 -19.78
N ALA A 15 27.42 19.77 -18.73
CA ALA A 15 27.11 19.14 -17.44
C ALA A 15 25.89 19.78 -16.77
N ILE A 16 25.79 21.11 -16.79
CA ILE A 16 24.63 21.83 -16.25
C ILE A 16 23.35 21.48 -17.04
N TRP A 17 23.42 21.46 -18.38
CA TRP A 17 22.30 21.06 -19.22
C TRP A 17 21.89 19.61 -19.01
N GLY A 18 22.84 18.69 -18.91
CA GLY A 18 22.59 17.29 -18.60
C GLY A 18 21.92 17.10 -17.23
N PHE A 19 22.39 17.85 -16.24
CA PHE A 19 21.83 17.80 -14.88
C PHE A 19 20.42 18.40 -14.80
N THR A 20 20.16 19.52 -15.47
CA THR A 20 18.82 20.11 -15.55
C THR A 20 17.86 19.23 -16.34
N ALA A 21 18.30 18.63 -17.45
CA ALA A 21 17.50 17.65 -18.21
C ALA A 21 17.17 16.41 -17.36
N PHE A 22 18.12 15.91 -16.57
CA PHE A 22 17.92 14.80 -15.65
C PHE A 22 16.92 15.13 -14.53
N LEU A 23 16.98 16.35 -13.97
CA LEU A 23 16.03 16.80 -12.94
C LEU A 23 14.63 17.05 -13.52
N THR A 24 14.53 17.58 -14.74
CA THR A 24 13.24 17.78 -15.42
C THR A 24 12.62 16.48 -15.88
N GLN A 25 13.39 15.49 -16.32
CA GLN A 25 12.87 14.16 -16.63
C GLN A 25 12.38 13.41 -15.37
N ARG A 26 12.95 13.66 -14.20
CA ARG A 26 12.39 13.14 -12.94
C ARG A 26 11.04 13.78 -12.56
N GLY A 27 10.74 14.96 -13.08
CA GLY A 27 9.44 15.64 -12.85
C GLY A 27 8.31 15.21 -13.79
N THR A 28 8.62 14.47 -14.86
CA THR A 28 7.63 13.94 -15.83
C THR A 28 7.43 12.44 -15.76
N SER A 29 8.12 11.75 -14.82
CA SER A 29 7.70 10.39 -14.52
C SER A 29 6.28 10.49 -14.00
N THR A 30 5.36 9.84 -14.69
CA THR A 30 4.07 9.40 -14.22
C THR A 30 4.06 9.50 -12.70
N GLN A 31 3.37 10.50 -12.15
CA GLN A 31 3.05 10.46 -10.74
C GLN A 31 2.25 9.18 -10.57
N SER A 32 2.94 8.10 -10.25
CA SER A 32 2.30 6.97 -9.64
C SER A 32 1.79 7.55 -8.32
N ASN A 33 0.50 7.80 -8.29
CA ASN A 33 -0.19 8.38 -7.18
C ASN A 33 -0.26 7.34 -6.06
N VAL A 34 0.88 7.04 -5.49
CA VAL A 34 1.06 6.19 -4.32
C VAL A 34 1.29 7.13 -3.15
N ILE A 35 0.28 7.35 -2.33
CA ILE A 35 0.40 8.14 -1.10
C ILE A 35 1.26 7.40 -0.09
N PHE A 36 1.12 6.08 -0.03
CA PHE A 36 1.73 5.25 0.99
C PHE A 36 2.18 3.94 0.35
N SER A 37 3.47 3.65 0.46
CA SER A 37 4.04 2.37 0.05
C SER A 37 4.96 1.86 1.14
N LEU A 38 4.65 0.71 1.68
CA LEU A 38 5.54 -0.06 2.55
C LEU A 38 6.50 -0.86 1.66
N ASN A 39 7.65 -0.27 1.34
CA ASN A 39 8.64 -0.86 0.43
C ASN A 39 9.93 -1.24 1.17
N ARG A 40 9.83 -2.09 2.21
CA ARG A 40 11.00 -2.62 2.93
C ARG A 40 10.98 -4.15 3.08
N GLY A 41 10.39 -4.84 2.11
CA GLY A 41 10.17 -6.29 2.16
C GLY A 41 8.84 -6.65 2.83
N PRO A 42 8.46 -7.93 2.77
CA PRO A 42 7.17 -8.38 3.25
C PRO A 42 7.06 -8.22 4.77
N ILE A 43 5.93 -7.70 5.21
CA ILE A 43 5.50 -7.73 6.60
C ILE A 43 5.17 -9.17 6.93
N SER A 44 5.74 -9.70 8.00
CA SER A 44 5.50 -11.06 8.47
C SER A 44 4.65 -11.04 9.73
N VAL A 45 3.46 -11.62 9.68
CA VAL A 45 2.56 -11.74 10.82
C VAL A 45 2.42 -13.21 11.21
N ASP A 46 2.98 -13.57 12.34
CA ASP A 46 2.86 -14.92 12.94
C ASP A 46 1.56 -14.99 13.75
N TYR A 47 0.80 -16.08 13.57
CA TYR A 47 -0.39 -16.34 14.37
C TYR A 47 -0.42 -17.79 14.85
N ASN A 48 -0.93 -17.97 16.10
CA ASN A 48 -1.09 -19.29 16.70
C ASN A 48 -2.34 -19.26 17.59
N PHE A 49 -3.41 -19.88 17.14
CA PHE A 49 -4.66 -20.01 17.86
C PHE A 49 -4.80 -21.36 18.61
N LYS A 50 -3.77 -22.22 18.55
CA LYS A 50 -3.79 -23.50 19.27
C LYS A 50 -3.50 -23.34 20.74
N ASP A 51 -2.61 -22.41 21.08
CA ASP A 51 -2.02 -22.28 22.41
C ASP A 51 -2.42 -20.97 23.10
N THR A 52 -3.36 -20.22 22.53
CA THR A 52 -3.80 -18.93 23.09
C THR A 52 -5.32 -18.86 23.18
N PHE A 53 -5.82 -18.14 24.21
CA PHE A 53 -7.24 -17.81 24.35
C PHE A 53 -7.66 -16.65 23.45
N SER A 54 -6.76 -16.10 22.65
CA SER A 54 -7.08 -15.03 21.72
C SER A 54 -7.89 -15.57 20.55
N HIS A 55 -8.99 -14.90 20.24
CA HIS A 55 -9.86 -15.24 19.12
C HIS A 55 -9.43 -14.57 17.81
N GLU A 56 -8.55 -13.59 17.91
CA GLU A 56 -8.05 -12.85 16.75
C GLU A 56 -6.58 -12.46 16.91
N LYS A 57 -5.90 -12.29 15.78
CA LYS A 57 -4.56 -11.71 15.68
C LYS A 57 -4.63 -10.50 14.77
N THR A 58 -4.34 -9.35 15.29
CA THR A 58 -4.35 -8.08 14.56
C THR A 58 -2.93 -7.60 14.32
N PHE A 59 -2.68 -7.16 13.10
CA PHE A 59 -1.53 -6.37 12.71
C PHE A 59 -2.01 -5.04 12.16
N SER A 60 -1.67 -3.94 12.82
CA SER A 60 -2.09 -2.59 12.44
C SER A 60 -0.92 -1.78 11.90
N LEU A 61 -1.16 -1.12 10.79
CA LEU A 61 -0.32 -0.09 10.21
C LEU A 61 -0.94 1.26 10.57
N THR A 62 -0.42 1.89 11.61
CA THR A 62 -0.77 3.29 11.88
C THR A 62 -0.14 4.16 10.80
N VAL A 63 -0.97 4.88 10.09
CA VAL A 63 -0.55 5.75 8.99
C VAL A 63 -0.70 7.21 9.41
N PRO A 64 0.25 8.08 9.03
CA PRO A 64 0.12 9.50 9.34
C PRO A 64 -1.00 10.09 8.49
N GLU A 65 -2.14 10.41 9.06
CA GLU A 65 -3.31 11.07 8.48
C GLU A 65 -3.28 11.19 6.93
N ILE A 66 -3.56 10.07 6.25
CA ILE A 66 -3.48 10.01 4.79
C ILE A 66 -4.79 10.50 4.16
N ASP A 67 -4.69 11.47 3.27
CA ASP A 67 -5.80 11.85 2.38
C ASP A 67 -5.93 10.83 1.23
N ALA A 68 -6.84 9.88 1.41
CA ALA A 68 -7.16 8.87 0.40
C ALA A 68 -8.35 9.26 -0.50
N SER A 69 -8.94 10.45 -0.36
CA SER A 69 -10.12 10.90 -1.11
C SER A 69 -9.92 10.93 -2.63
N LYS A 70 -8.66 10.99 -3.09
CA LYS A 70 -8.28 11.03 -4.51
C LYS A 70 -8.10 9.65 -5.13
N TYR A 71 -8.13 8.59 -4.34
CA TYR A 71 -7.84 7.23 -4.78
C TYR A 71 -9.13 6.42 -4.92
N GLN A 72 -9.04 5.32 -5.64
CA GLN A 72 -10.18 4.47 -5.94
C GLN A 72 -10.11 3.12 -5.24
N ALA A 73 -8.90 2.66 -4.91
CA ALA A 73 -8.69 1.35 -4.33
C ALA A 73 -7.50 1.33 -3.36
N ILE A 74 -7.51 0.37 -2.46
CA ILE A 74 -6.33 -0.11 -1.74
C ILE A 74 -5.82 -1.38 -2.41
N GLU A 75 -4.51 -1.46 -2.62
CA GLU A 75 -3.84 -2.59 -3.23
C GLU A 75 -2.75 -3.11 -2.33
N PHE A 76 -2.54 -4.42 -2.34
CA PHE A 76 -1.43 -5.09 -1.67
C PHE A 76 -1.28 -6.51 -2.21
N SER A 77 -0.10 -7.12 -1.99
CA SER A 77 0.11 -8.54 -2.25
C SER A 77 0.14 -9.29 -0.93
N ILE A 78 -0.48 -10.48 -0.89
CA ILE A 78 -0.60 -11.30 0.31
C ILE A 78 -0.42 -12.79 0.00
N ARG A 79 0.18 -13.52 0.95
CA ARG A 79 0.20 -15.00 0.94
C ARG A 79 0.37 -15.56 2.35
N GLY A 80 0.06 -16.83 2.51
CA GLY A 80 0.55 -17.64 3.62
C GLY A 80 2.01 -18.05 3.42
N LYS A 81 2.70 -18.39 4.50
CA LYS A 81 4.04 -18.96 4.50
C LYS A 81 4.03 -20.26 5.29
N GLU A 82 4.71 -21.31 4.75
CA GLU A 82 4.89 -22.61 5.40
C GLU A 82 3.58 -23.38 5.65
N GLU A 83 3.36 -23.93 6.86
CA GLU A 83 2.35 -24.94 7.17
C GLU A 83 0.92 -24.42 7.30
N GLY A 84 0.57 -23.26 6.73
CA GLY A 84 -0.79 -22.79 6.96
C GLY A 84 -1.30 -21.83 5.92
N THR A 85 -2.37 -22.25 5.26
CA THR A 85 -3.18 -21.30 4.52
C THR A 85 -4.06 -20.54 5.51
N PRO A 86 -3.97 -19.20 5.58
CA PRO A 86 -4.88 -18.42 6.44
C PRO A 86 -6.33 -18.52 5.99
N GLY A 87 -6.59 -18.82 4.71
CA GLY A 87 -7.92 -18.91 4.14
C GLY A 87 -8.57 -17.56 3.98
N VAL A 88 -8.87 -16.87 5.09
CA VAL A 88 -9.52 -15.56 5.09
C VAL A 88 -8.73 -14.59 5.95
N VAL A 89 -8.53 -13.37 5.42
CA VAL A 89 -7.93 -12.25 6.14
C VAL A 89 -8.88 -11.07 6.08
N LYS A 90 -9.21 -10.49 7.23
CA LYS A 90 -10.05 -9.31 7.35
C LYS A 90 -9.19 -8.06 7.30
N ILE A 91 -9.52 -7.14 6.43
CA ILE A 91 -8.92 -5.82 6.33
C ILE A 91 -9.84 -4.82 7.01
N VAL A 92 -9.31 -4.01 7.92
CA VAL A 92 -10.05 -2.93 8.56
C VAL A 92 -9.35 -1.62 8.26
N ILE A 93 -10.12 -0.62 7.87
CA ILE A 93 -9.66 0.76 7.68
C ILE A 93 -10.36 1.63 8.69
N ALA A 94 -9.62 2.55 9.32
CA ALA A 94 -10.16 3.52 10.26
C ALA A 94 -9.70 4.94 9.90
N ASN A 95 -10.50 5.94 10.28
CA ASN A 95 -10.18 7.36 10.13
C ASN A 95 -10.18 8.08 11.48
N ASP A 96 -9.81 9.36 11.48
CA ASP A 96 -9.76 10.22 12.67
C ASP A 96 -11.14 10.50 13.30
N LYS A 97 -12.23 10.27 12.55
CA LYS A 97 -13.62 10.40 13.03
C LYS A 97 -14.14 9.15 13.74
N ASN A 98 -13.27 8.15 13.99
CA ASN A 98 -13.63 6.85 14.50
C ASN A 98 -14.62 6.06 13.62
N GLU A 99 -14.68 6.38 12.33
CA GLU A 99 -15.37 5.53 11.37
C GLU A 99 -14.47 4.34 11.07
N MET A 100 -15.05 3.15 11.04
CA MET A 100 -14.34 1.90 10.75
C MET A 100 -15.13 1.06 9.75
N ALA A 101 -14.45 0.51 8.77
CA ALA A 101 -15.04 -0.42 7.82
C ALA A 101 -14.14 -1.62 7.60
N SER A 102 -14.73 -2.76 7.25
CA SER A 102 -13.99 -3.99 7.04
C SER A 102 -14.33 -4.65 5.72
N TYR A 103 -13.32 -5.35 5.17
CA TYR A 103 -13.44 -6.20 3.99
C TYR A 103 -12.76 -7.54 4.23
N TYR A 104 -13.32 -8.64 3.73
CA TYR A 104 -12.78 -9.98 3.88
C TYR A 104 -12.14 -10.46 2.57
N VAL A 105 -10.83 -10.62 2.59
CA VAL A 105 -10.05 -11.24 1.51
C VAL A 105 -10.12 -12.75 1.70
N GLN A 106 -10.71 -13.44 0.73
CA GLN A 106 -10.90 -14.89 0.76
C GLN A 106 -9.85 -15.62 -0.07
N GLY A 107 -9.65 -16.90 0.23
CA GLY A 107 -8.81 -17.80 -0.55
C GLY A 107 -7.32 -17.51 -0.44
N VAL A 108 -6.87 -16.84 0.62
CA VAL A 108 -5.45 -16.58 0.87
C VAL A 108 -4.72 -17.90 1.08
N ASN A 109 -3.76 -18.21 0.19
CA ASN A 109 -3.02 -19.46 0.16
C ASN A 109 -1.50 -19.23 0.14
N LEU A 110 -0.69 -20.25 -0.18
CA LEU A 110 0.76 -20.15 -0.17
C LEU A 110 1.37 -19.38 -1.37
N LYS A 111 0.57 -19.04 -2.37
CA LYS A 111 1.03 -18.26 -3.52
C LYS A 111 0.74 -16.80 -3.30
N TRP A 112 1.61 -15.94 -3.80
CA TRP A 112 1.35 -14.51 -3.83
C TRP A 112 0.07 -14.21 -4.63
N GLN A 113 -0.78 -13.41 -4.04
CA GLN A 113 -2.04 -12.94 -4.61
C GLN A 113 -2.07 -11.42 -4.53
N ASP A 114 -2.26 -10.78 -5.67
CA ASP A 114 -2.47 -9.35 -5.74
C ASP A 114 -3.94 -9.07 -5.43
N VAL A 115 -4.16 -8.25 -4.44
CA VAL A 115 -5.48 -7.86 -3.94
C VAL A 115 -5.71 -6.40 -4.30
N ASN A 116 -6.85 -6.13 -4.92
CA ASN A 116 -7.32 -4.78 -5.23
C ASN A 116 -8.72 -4.65 -4.66
N ILE A 117 -8.90 -3.79 -3.65
CA ILE A 117 -10.19 -3.55 -3.00
C ILE A 117 -10.62 -2.12 -3.31
N PRO A 118 -11.71 -1.94 -4.06
CA PRO A 118 -12.29 -0.62 -4.27
C PRO A 118 -12.65 0.05 -2.94
N LEU A 119 -12.32 1.33 -2.76
CA LEU A 119 -12.66 2.06 -1.53
C LEU A 119 -14.18 2.11 -1.29
N SER A 120 -14.98 1.99 -2.33
CA SER A 120 -16.44 1.89 -2.25
C SER A 120 -16.96 0.65 -1.51
N GLU A 121 -16.14 -0.39 -1.34
CA GLU A 121 -16.50 -1.56 -0.54
C GLU A 121 -16.50 -1.27 0.96
N PHE A 122 -15.77 -0.25 1.40
CA PHE A 122 -15.70 0.19 2.80
C PHE A 122 -16.81 1.22 3.11
N LYS A 123 -18.05 0.78 3.02
CA LYS A 123 -19.26 1.63 3.03
C LYS A 123 -19.46 2.48 4.29
N GLN A 124 -18.83 2.10 5.41
CA GLN A 124 -18.94 2.82 6.68
C GLN A 124 -17.96 4.00 6.78
N ILE A 125 -16.99 4.12 5.88
CA ILE A 125 -16.10 5.27 5.79
C ILE A 125 -16.77 6.32 4.90
N THR A 126 -17.13 7.43 5.49
CA THR A 126 -17.73 8.58 4.77
C THR A 126 -16.70 9.66 4.48
N ASP A 127 -15.62 9.73 5.27
CA ASP A 127 -14.53 10.66 5.10
C ASP A 127 -13.20 9.95 4.86
N TRP A 128 -12.68 10.10 3.66
CA TRP A 128 -11.41 9.52 3.21
C TRP A 128 -10.23 10.50 3.32
N SER A 129 -10.45 11.71 3.84
CA SER A 129 -9.42 12.74 3.89
C SER A 129 -8.38 12.54 5.00
N SER A 130 -8.68 11.71 5.99
CA SER A 130 -7.84 11.56 7.18
C SER A 130 -7.86 10.12 7.70
N LEU A 131 -7.28 9.20 6.94
CA LEU A 131 -7.11 7.81 7.37
C LEU A 131 -5.99 7.70 8.40
N THR A 132 -6.22 6.92 9.45
CA THR A 132 -5.29 6.73 10.56
C THR A 132 -4.73 5.33 10.67
N ASP A 133 -5.51 4.32 10.28
CA ASP A 133 -5.12 2.92 10.43
C ASP A 133 -5.58 2.03 9.29
N ILE A 134 -4.70 1.08 8.92
CA ILE A 134 -5.00 -0.07 8.08
C ILE A 134 -4.63 -1.31 8.88
N SER A 135 -5.59 -2.16 9.19
CA SER A 135 -5.38 -3.36 10.00
C SER A 135 -5.64 -4.64 9.20
N PHE A 136 -4.77 -5.62 9.38
CA PHE A 136 -4.93 -6.98 8.87
C PHE A 136 -5.23 -7.89 10.05
N ILE A 137 -6.40 -8.53 10.04
CA ILE A 137 -6.92 -9.31 11.16
C ILE A 137 -7.15 -10.75 10.71
N LEU A 138 -6.59 -11.67 11.47
CA LEU A 138 -6.87 -13.09 11.38
C LEU A 138 -7.81 -13.46 12.51
N GLU A 139 -8.93 -14.10 12.17
CA GLU A 139 -9.95 -14.52 13.14
C GLU A 139 -9.95 -16.05 13.23
N VAL A 140 -9.99 -16.60 14.44
CA VAL A 140 -9.87 -18.05 14.70
C VAL A 140 -10.89 -18.89 13.93
N TRP A 141 -12.08 -18.36 13.69
CA TRP A 141 -13.15 -19.07 12.96
C TRP A 141 -13.04 -18.98 11.44
N ASN A 142 -12.23 -18.05 10.92
CA ASN A 142 -12.07 -17.81 9.49
C ASN A 142 -10.77 -18.41 8.92
N VAL A 143 -9.80 -18.76 9.76
CA VAL A 143 -8.54 -19.35 9.28
C VAL A 143 -8.67 -20.86 9.06
N ASP A 144 -8.15 -21.33 7.94
CA ASP A 144 -8.11 -22.77 7.63
C ASP A 144 -7.20 -23.52 8.60
N ASN A 145 -6.03 -22.95 8.89
CA ASN A 145 -5.07 -23.50 9.85
C ASN A 145 -4.97 -22.60 11.09
N LYS A 146 -4.96 -23.21 12.26
CA LYS A 146 -4.90 -22.49 13.53
C LYS A 146 -3.51 -21.93 13.88
N LYS A 147 -2.50 -22.22 13.06
CA LYS A 147 -1.15 -21.70 13.20
C LYS A 147 -0.56 -21.44 11.82
N GLY A 148 0.19 -20.36 11.66
CA GLY A 148 0.85 -20.04 10.41
C GLY A 148 1.46 -18.64 10.42
N ILE A 149 1.96 -18.26 9.27
CA ILE A 149 2.54 -16.94 9.01
C ILE A 149 1.88 -16.40 7.74
N ILE A 150 1.44 -15.15 7.77
CA ILE A 150 1.09 -14.40 6.56
C ILE A 150 2.20 -13.42 6.22
N LEU A 151 2.40 -13.22 4.93
CA LEU A 151 3.30 -12.21 4.37
C LEU A 151 2.45 -11.21 3.59
N ILE A 152 2.70 -9.94 3.81
CA ILE A 152 1.99 -8.82 3.17
C ILE A 152 3.05 -7.87 2.62
N GLU A 153 2.89 -7.42 1.38
CA GLU A 153 3.80 -6.45 0.78
C GLU A 153 3.05 -5.47 -0.13
N ASP A 154 3.72 -4.40 -0.52
CA ASP A 154 3.25 -3.40 -1.48
C ASP A 154 1.89 -2.76 -1.13
N VAL A 155 1.62 -2.54 0.16
CA VAL A 155 0.39 -1.85 0.59
C VAL A 155 0.39 -0.42 0.09
N ARG A 156 -0.58 -0.07 -0.76
CA ARG A 156 -0.69 1.25 -1.37
C ARG A 156 -2.13 1.60 -1.72
N PHE A 157 -2.39 2.90 -1.88
CA PHE A 157 -3.62 3.38 -2.52
C PHE A 157 -3.37 3.61 -4.01
N SER A 158 -4.32 3.28 -4.86
CA SER A 158 -4.21 3.36 -6.32
C SER A 158 -5.46 3.92 -6.99
N GLY A 159 -5.32 4.24 -8.30
CA GLY A 159 -6.39 4.80 -9.11
C GLY A 159 -6.73 6.22 -8.67
N VAL A 160 -6.43 7.22 -9.50
CA VAL A 160 -6.80 8.61 -9.21
C VAL A 160 -8.11 8.94 -9.90
N TYR A 161 -9.05 9.55 -9.19
CA TYR A 161 -10.22 10.14 -9.81
C TYR A 161 -9.78 11.26 -10.76
N ASP A 162 -9.90 11.05 -12.06
CA ASP A 162 -9.78 12.13 -13.03
C ASP A 162 -11.07 12.98 -13.01
N VAL A 163 -11.01 14.09 -12.27
CA VAL A 163 -12.12 15.06 -12.16
C VAL A 163 -12.51 15.64 -13.54
N ARG A 164 -11.69 15.42 -14.57
CA ARG A 164 -11.97 15.90 -15.94
C ARG A 164 -12.89 14.95 -16.71
N ALA A 165 -12.97 13.68 -16.36
CA ALA A 165 -13.80 12.69 -17.05
C ALA A 165 -15.27 12.72 -16.64
N SER A 166 -15.65 13.38 -15.55
CA SER A 166 -17.03 13.43 -15.04
C SER A 166 -17.87 14.62 -15.55
N LYS A 167 -17.36 15.38 -16.52
CA LYS A 167 -18.10 16.47 -17.18
C LYS A 167 -18.38 16.12 -18.65
N VAL A 168 -19.19 15.11 -18.87
CA VAL A 168 -19.86 14.85 -20.14
C VAL A 168 -21.35 14.66 -19.87
#